data_8a1449360e4c2dfb5e216d590def76ca
#
_entry.id   8a1449360e4c2dfb5e216d590def76ca
#
_cell.length_a   1.000
_cell.length_b   1.000
_cell.length_c   1.000
_cell.angle_alpha   90.00
_cell.angle_beta   90.00
_cell.angle_gamma   90.00
#
_symmetry.space_group_name_H-M   'P 1'
#
loop_
_entity.id
_entity.type
_entity.pdbx_description
1 polymer ?
#
loop_
_entity_poly.entity_id
_entity_poly.type
_entity_poly.pdbx_seq_one_letter_code
_entity_poly.pdbx_strand_id
1 'polypeptide(L)'
;KAIMHCRGVASWIDIEKTKSDKCYHRIITGTIDAELFSIDGKTGELCQDFGENGRIDLRSGLGDHNPAFYYSVSPPAIIGDLVIVGGGIADNVSTSVPGGVVRAYDIRTGELIWYWDPIPPGQEPIIDDLGNQLYQRGTTNVWSIISTDPELNLVYLPTGNTAADNYGGHRNGSDYYSSSVVALNASTGEVVWHFQTVHHDIWDYDVPSQPTFYDIKKDG
;
A
#
# COMPACT_ATOMS: atom_id res chain seq x y z
N LYS A 1 -21.03 6.66 0.50
CA LYS A 1 -21.26 5.25 0.13
C LYS A 1 -19.97 4.79 -0.55
N ALA A 2 -19.18 3.96 0.12
CA ALA A 2 -17.94 3.47 -0.47
C ALA A 2 -18.25 2.70 -1.76
N ILE A 3 -17.47 2.94 -2.80
CA ILE A 3 -17.58 2.22 -4.06
C ILE A 3 -16.90 0.88 -3.85
N MET A 4 -17.67 -0.21 -3.89
CA MET A 4 -17.14 -1.55 -3.73
C MET A 4 -16.45 -1.99 -5.03
N HIS A 5 -15.11 -1.97 -5.03
CA HIS A 5 -14.29 -2.53 -6.09
C HIS A 5 -13.36 -3.58 -5.48
N CYS A 6 -13.35 -4.78 -6.06
CA CYS A 6 -12.27 -5.75 -5.87
C CYS A 6 -11.55 -5.90 -7.21
N ARG A 7 -10.29 -5.47 -7.28
CA ARG A 7 -9.49 -5.54 -8.52
C ARG A 7 -8.73 -6.83 -8.68
N GLY A 8 -8.70 -7.68 -7.66
CA GLY A 8 -8.04 -8.98 -7.70
C GLY A 8 -7.51 -9.43 -6.35
N VAL A 9 -6.82 -10.55 -6.38
CA VAL A 9 -6.15 -11.18 -5.24
C VAL A 9 -4.71 -11.50 -5.60
N ALA A 10 -3.85 -11.68 -4.60
CA ALA A 10 -2.50 -12.20 -4.77
C ALA A 10 -2.45 -13.70 -4.45
N SER A 11 -1.51 -14.41 -5.05
CA SER A 11 -1.31 -15.87 -4.87
C SER A 11 0.15 -16.14 -4.56
N TRP A 12 0.41 -16.97 -3.55
CA TRP A 12 1.76 -17.32 -3.14
C TRP A 12 1.85 -18.79 -2.71
N ILE A 13 2.99 -19.43 -3.03
CA ILE A 13 3.28 -20.82 -2.70
C ILE A 13 4.41 -20.86 -1.67
N ASP A 14 4.15 -21.48 -0.54
CA ASP A 14 5.16 -21.71 0.49
C ASP A 14 6.06 -22.88 0.14
N ILE A 15 7.26 -22.57 -0.35
CA ILE A 15 8.23 -23.60 -0.75
C ILE A 15 8.80 -24.41 0.42
N GLU A 16 8.60 -23.94 1.66
CA GLU A 16 9.01 -24.64 2.88
C GLU A 16 7.98 -25.69 3.32
N LYS A 17 6.79 -25.68 2.72
CA LYS A 17 5.69 -26.60 2.97
C LYS A 17 5.52 -27.61 1.84
N THR A 18 4.81 -28.70 2.12
CA THR A 18 4.39 -29.66 1.10
C THR A 18 2.95 -29.34 0.61
N LYS A 19 2.58 -29.85 -0.56
CA LYS A 19 1.22 -29.65 -1.14
C LYS A 19 0.07 -30.16 -0.25
N SER A 20 0.37 -31.03 0.72
CA SER A 20 -0.60 -31.56 1.68
C SER A 20 -0.79 -30.65 2.89
N ASP A 21 0.17 -29.76 3.16
CA ASP A 21 0.15 -28.92 4.34
C ASP A 21 -0.87 -27.79 4.20
N LYS A 22 -1.49 -27.43 5.31
CA LYS A 22 -2.40 -26.29 5.37
C LYS A 22 -1.64 -25.00 5.04
N CYS A 23 -2.26 -24.14 4.22
CA CYS A 23 -1.66 -22.87 3.79
C CYS A 23 -0.34 -23.02 3.02
N TYR A 24 -0.12 -24.16 2.35
CA TYR A 24 0.90 -24.31 1.32
C TYR A 24 0.70 -23.30 0.18
N HIS A 25 -0.54 -23.15 -0.28
CA HIS A 25 -0.94 -22.16 -1.27
C HIS A 25 -1.79 -21.10 -0.57
N ARG A 26 -1.31 -19.87 -0.52
CA ARG A 26 -2.03 -18.74 0.08
C ARG A 26 -2.65 -17.87 -1.00
N ILE A 27 -3.88 -17.48 -0.79
CA ILE A 27 -4.59 -16.43 -1.52
C ILE A 27 -4.71 -15.26 -0.55
N ILE A 28 -4.21 -14.09 -0.95
CA ILE A 28 -4.17 -12.91 -0.10
C ILE A 28 -4.98 -11.79 -0.75
N THR A 29 -5.83 -11.14 0.03
CA THR A 29 -6.70 -10.07 -0.45
C THR A 29 -6.96 -9.02 0.61
N GLY A 30 -7.00 -7.76 0.19
CA GLY A 30 -7.51 -6.67 1.01
C GLY A 30 -9.02 -6.50 0.84
N THR A 31 -9.63 -5.86 1.81
CA THR A 31 -11.08 -5.59 1.81
C THR A 31 -11.38 -4.10 1.95
N ILE A 32 -12.64 -3.76 1.66
CA ILE A 32 -13.17 -2.42 1.84
C ILE A 32 -13.23 -2.00 3.31
N ASP A 33 -13.26 -2.97 4.22
CA ASP A 33 -13.22 -2.73 5.66
C ASP A 33 -11.80 -2.61 6.20
N ALA A 34 -10.82 -2.43 5.29
CA ALA A 34 -9.40 -2.30 5.60
C ALA A 34 -8.82 -3.49 6.38
N GLU A 35 -9.22 -4.70 6.03
CA GLU A 35 -8.63 -5.94 6.52
C GLU A 35 -7.84 -6.62 5.41
N LEU A 36 -6.70 -7.21 5.75
CA LEU A 36 -5.92 -8.06 4.86
C LEU A 36 -6.08 -9.52 5.31
N PHE A 37 -6.55 -10.39 4.42
CA PHE A 37 -6.76 -11.81 4.69
C PHE A 37 -5.74 -12.69 4.02
N SER A 38 -5.33 -13.78 4.69
CA SER A 38 -4.64 -14.91 4.09
C SER A 38 -5.51 -16.17 4.16
N ILE A 39 -5.78 -16.76 3.00
CA ILE A 39 -6.73 -17.87 2.81
C ILE A 39 -5.98 -19.05 2.21
N ASP A 40 -6.21 -20.26 2.72
CA ASP A 40 -5.72 -21.49 2.09
C ASP A 40 -6.41 -21.71 0.73
N GLY A 41 -5.61 -21.69 -0.33
CA GLY A 41 -6.12 -21.79 -1.71
C GLY A 41 -6.75 -23.13 -2.07
N LYS A 42 -6.61 -24.17 -1.21
CA LYS A 42 -7.22 -25.48 -1.40
C LYS A 42 -8.56 -25.62 -0.67
N THR A 43 -8.66 -25.06 0.54
CA THR A 43 -9.82 -25.26 1.42
C THR A 43 -10.74 -24.04 1.51
N GLY A 44 -10.22 -22.84 1.21
CA GLY A 44 -10.92 -21.58 1.42
C GLY A 44 -10.96 -21.13 2.88
N GLU A 45 -10.29 -21.82 3.80
CA GLU A 45 -10.21 -21.46 5.20
C GLU A 45 -9.12 -20.40 5.44
N LEU A 46 -9.24 -19.62 6.51
CA LEU A 46 -8.22 -18.66 6.91
C LEU A 46 -6.94 -19.37 7.36
N CYS A 47 -5.79 -18.83 6.96
CA CYS A 47 -4.48 -19.26 7.42
C CYS A 47 -4.22 -18.65 8.81
N GLN A 48 -4.48 -19.44 9.86
CA GLN A 48 -4.50 -18.98 11.26
C GLN A 48 -3.14 -18.47 11.76
N ASP A 49 -2.06 -18.79 11.05
CA ASP A 49 -0.69 -18.36 11.32
C ASP A 49 -0.38 -16.95 10.77
N PHE A 50 -1.32 -16.31 10.06
CA PHE A 50 -1.18 -14.98 9.50
C PHE A 50 -1.91 -13.94 10.36
N GLY A 51 -1.15 -13.00 10.94
CA GLY A 51 -1.70 -11.93 11.79
C GLY A 51 -2.55 -12.46 12.94
N GLU A 52 -3.70 -11.84 13.16
CA GLU A 52 -4.66 -12.30 14.16
C GLU A 52 -5.70 -13.22 13.50
N ASN A 53 -5.53 -14.54 13.67
CA ASN A 53 -6.45 -15.55 13.14
C ASN A 53 -6.68 -15.45 11.61
N GLY A 54 -5.64 -15.22 10.84
CA GLY A 54 -5.68 -15.12 9.39
C GLY A 54 -5.95 -13.71 8.85
N ARG A 55 -5.85 -12.69 9.69
CA ARG A 55 -6.22 -11.31 9.37
C ARG A 55 -5.24 -10.29 9.92
N ILE A 56 -5.13 -9.16 9.24
CA ILE A 56 -4.43 -7.95 9.70
C ILE A 56 -5.39 -6.77 9.55
N ASP A 57 -5.55 -5.97 10.61
CA ASP A 57 -6.26 -4.68 10.56
C ASP A 57 -5.33 -3.60 9.99
N LEU A 58 -5.62 -3.15 8.77
CA LEU A 58 -4.85 -2.11 8.08
C LEU A 58 -5.13 -0.69 8.60
N ARG A 59 -6.05 -0.51 9.56
CA ARG A 59 -6.30 0.79 10.20
C ARG A 59 -5.33 1.10 11.33
N SER A 60 -4.53 0.12 11.73
CA SER A 60 -3.50 0.31 12.77
C SER A 60 -2.57 1.47 12.40
N GLY A 61 -2.33 2.38 13.34
CA GLY A 61 -1.47 3.56 13.16
C GLY A 61 -2.09 4.74 12.42
N LEU A 62 -3.33 4.64 11.91
CA LEU A 62 -3.99 5.74 11.18
C LEU A 62 -4.64 6.78 12.12
N GLY A 63 -4.64 6.54 13.43
CA GLY A 63 -5.32 7.40 14.41
C GLY A 63 -6.85 7.34 14.28
N ASP A 64 -7.54 8.19 15.03
CA ASP A 64 -9.00 8.25 15.01
C ASP A 64 -9.53 8.86 13.70
N HIS A 65 -10.38 8.13 13.00
CA HIS A 65 -10.96 8.54 11.72
C HIS A 65 -12.29 7.83 11.45
N ASN A 66 -13.07 8.35 10.51
CA ASN A 66 -14.24 7.63 9.99
C ASN A 66 -13.75 6.36 9.26
N PRO A 67 -14.21 5.16 9.66
CA PRO A 67 -13.79 3.90 9.04
C PRO A 67 -13.96 3.85 7.51
N ALA A 68 -14.92 4.58 6.96
CA ALA A 68 -15.16 4.65 5.52
C ALA A 68 -14.11 5.48 4.75
N PHE A 69 -13.15 6.12 5.45
CA PHE A 69 -12.15 6.98 4.83
C PHE A 69 -10.82 6.27 4.51
N TYR A 70 -10.68 4.99 4.88
CA TYR A 70 -9.55 4.15 4.50
C TYR A 70 -10.01 2.76 4.11
N TYR A 71 -9.52 2.23 2.99
CA TYR A 71 -9.95 0.95 2.43
C TYR A 71 -8.88 0.35 1.52
N SER A 72 -8.92 -0.96 1.27
CA SER A 72 -8.06 -1.64 0.30
C SER A 72 -8.92 -2.25 -0.80
N VAL A 73 -8.61 -1.96 -2.05
CA VAL A 73 -9.40 -2.38 -3.22
C VAL A 73 -8.57 -3.00 -4.34
N SER A 74 -7.24 -2.85 -4.28
CA SER A 74 -6.33 -3.46 -5.26
C SER A 74 -5.68 -4.72 -4.68
N PRO A 75 -5.30 -5.69 -5.53
CA PRO A 75 -4.57 -6.86 -5.06
C PRO A 75 -3.27 -6.42 -4.38
N PRO A 76 -2.89 -7.05 -3.25
CA PRO A 76 -1.56 -6.87 -2.70
C PRO A 76 -0.50 -7.31 -3.71
N ALA A 77 0.67 -6.70 -3.67
CA ALA A 77 1.82 -7.15 -4.44
C ALA A 77 2.65 -8.14 -3.62
N ILE A 78 3.30 -9.09 -4.29
CA ILE A 78 4.17 -10.07 -3.65
C ILE A 78 5.57 -9.96 -4.23
N ILE A 79 6.57 -9.98 -3.36
CA ILE A 79 7.97 -10.08 -3.73
C ILE A 79 8.71 -10.93 -2.67
N GLY A 80 9.27 -12.08 -3.09
CA GLY A 80 9.84 -13.05 -2.16
C GLY A 80 8.81 -13.50 -1.13
N ASP A 81 9.13 -13.31 0.14
CA ASP A 81 8.29 -13.66 1.28
C ASP A 81 7.54 -12.45 1.86
N LEU A 82 7.43 -11.37 1.10
CA LEU A 82 6.72 -10.16 1.50
C LEU A 82 5.40 -10.02 0.74
N VAL A 83 4.36 -9.61 1.47
CA VAL A 83 3.11 -9.08 0.92
C VAL A 83 3.02 -7.59 1.16
N ILE A 84 2.88 -6.81 0.09
CA ILE A 84 2.90 -5.35 0.11
C ILE A 84 1.51 -4.84 -0.22
N VAL A 85 0.97 -3.97 0.62
CA VAL A 85 -0.38 -3.43 0.48
C VAL A 85 -0.38 -1.92 0.61
N GLY A 86 -1.03 -1.26 -0.34
CA GLY A 86 -1.45 0.12 -0.25
C GLY A 86 -2.93 0.23 0.07
N GLY A 87 -3.42 1.44 0.21
CA GLY A 87 -4.83 1.71 0.45
C GLY A 87 -5.32 2.94 -0.30
N GLY A 88 -6.62 3.02 -0.51
CA GLY A 88 -7.31 4.22 -0.93
C GLY A 88 -7.78 5.01 0.29
N ILE A 89 -7.80 6.31 0.15
CA ILE A 89 -8.33 7.24 1.15
C ILE A 89 -9.46 8.08 0.56
N ALA A 90 -10.23 8.74 1.43
CA ALA A 90 -11.30 9.66 0.99
C ALA A 90 -10.73 11.07 0.76
N ASP A 91 -9.83 11.20 -0.19
CA ASP A 91 -8.97 12.36 -0.47
C ASP A 91 -9.71 13.65 -0.85
N ASN A 92 -10.91 13.54 -1.43
CA ASN A 92 -11.75 14.69 -1.75
C ASN A 92 -12.53 15.29 -0.56
N VAL A 93 -12.47 14.68 0.63
CA VAL A 93 -13.35 15.05 1.75
C VAL A 93 -12.72 16.11 2.65
N SER A 94 -11.44 15.93 3.02
CA SER A 94 -10.76 16.78 4.00
C SER A 94 -9.26 16.54 3.99
N THR A 95 -8.47 17.52 4.41
CA THR A 95 -7.03 17.36 4.65
C THR A 95 -6.71 16.54 5.90
N SER A 96 -7.70 16.25 6.74
CA SER A 96 -7.54 15.44 7.96
C SER A 96 -7.95 13.97 7.81
N VAL A 97 -8.17 13.50 6.58
CA VAL A 97 -8.38 12.08 6.28
C VAL A 97 -7.13 11.25 6.62
N PRO A 98 -7.24 9.92 6.77
CA PRO A 98 -6.06 9.07 6.96
C PRO A 98 -5.01 9.28 5.89
N GLY A 99 -3.76 8.97 6.18
CA GLY A 99 -2.68 8.97 5.20
C GLY A 99 -2.65 7.70 4.36
N GLY A 100 -1.98 7.79 3.21
CA GLY A 100 -1.90 6.70 2.23
C GLY A 100 -0.71 5.76 2.44
N VAL A 101 -0.42 5.40 3.69
CA VAL A 101 0.71 4.53 4.03
C VAL A 101 0.70 3.21 3.26
N VAL A 102 1.88 2.78 2.79
CA VAL A 102 2.13 1.44 2.22
C VAL A 102 2.87 0.60 3.24
N ARG A 103 2.48 -0.67 3.37
CA ARG A 103 3.06 -1.59 4.36
C ARG A 103 3.46 -2.90 3.70
N ALA A 104 4.58 -3.46 4.17
CA ALA A 104 4.99 -4.81 3.83
C ALA A 104 4.95 -5.69 5.08
N TYR A 105 4.36 -6.84 4.92
CA TYR A 105 4.24 -7.86 5.95
C TYR A 105 4.94 -9.13 5.51
N ASP A 106 5.48 -9.89 6.47
CA ASP A 106 5.86 -11.27 6.21
C ASP A 106 4.64 -12.08 5.77
N ILE A 107 4.75 -12.79 4.66
CA ILE A 107 3.61 -13.44 4.02
C ILE A 107 3.11 -14.68 4.78
N ARG A 108 3.95 -15.28 5.65
CA ARG A 108 3.60 -16.43 6.48
C ARG A 108 2.94 -15.99 7.78
N THR A 109 3.57 -15.03 8.46
CA THR A 109 3.21 -14.65 9.83
C THR A 109 2.31 -13.42 9.92
N GLY A 110 2.33 -12.54 8.90
CA GLY A 110 1.65 -11.25 8.96
C GLY A 110 2.36 -10.22 9.85
N GLU A 111 3.59 -10.47 10.27
CA GLU A 111 4.41 -9.49 10.97
C GLU A 111 4.74 -8.31 10.07
N LEU A 112 4.60 -7.08 10.59
CA LEU A 112 4.98 -5.86 9.87
C LEU A 112 6.51 -5.79 9.76
N ILE A 113 7.01 -5.82 8.52
CA ILE A 113 8.46 -5.75 8.25
C ILE A 113 8.91 -4.32 8.05
N TRP A 114 8.17 -3.56 7.23
CA TRP A 114 8.40 -2.15 7.04
C TRP A 114 7.12 -1.43 6.61
N TYR A 115 7.14 -0.11 6.75
CA TYR A 115 6.14 0.78 6.16
C TYR A 115 6.81 1.95 5.45
N TRP A 116 6.11 2.51 4.48
CA TRP A 116 6.43 3.77 3.86
C TRP A 116 5.25 4.73 4.05
N ASP A 117 5.49 5.77 4.85
CA ASP A 117 4.59 6.89 4.97
C ASP A 117 5.03 7.95 3.96
N PRO A 118 4.18 8.42 3.02
CA PRO A 118 4.57 9.35 1.97
C PRO A 118 4.77 10.79 2.48
N ILE A 119 5.57 10.95 3.53
CA ILE A 119 5.97 12.23 4.09
C ILE A 119 7.12 12.82 3.27
N PRO A 120 7.07 14.12 2.92
CA PRO A 120 8.19 14.78 2.28
C PRO A 120 9.47 14.69 3.12
N PRO A 121 10.65 14.64 2.50
CA PRO A 121 11.92 14.65 3.22
C PRO A 121 12.03 15.83 4.19
N GLY A 122 12.45 15.54 5.43
CA GLY A 122 12.64 16.54 6.48
C GLY A 122 11.39 16.91 7.29
N GLN A 123 10.26 16.25 7.05
CA GLN A 123 9.12 16.31 7.95
C GLN A 123 9.18 15.18 8.97
N GLU A 124 8.80 15.49 10.21
CA GLU A 124 8.81 14.52 11.31
C GLU A 124 7.46 13.76 11.38
N PRO A 125 7.48 12.49 11.78
CA PRO A 125 6.27 11.72 12.05
C PRO A 125 5.41 12.36 13.15
N ILE A 126 4.11 12.10 13.11
CA ILE A 126 3.19 12.50 14.19
C ILE A 126 3.34 11.53 15.36
N ILE A 127 3.44 12.08 16.58
CA ILE A 127 3.42 11.29 17.81
C ILE A 127 2.15 11.65 18.58
N ASP A 128 1.38 10.66 19.01
CA ASP A 128 0.18 10.87 19.83
C ASP A 128 0.50 11.18 21.31
N ASP A 129 -0.53 11.52 22.08
CA ASP A 129 -0.38 11.85 23.51
C ASP A 129 0.11 10.66 24.37
N LEU A 130 0.08 9.44 23.83
CA LEU A 130 0.56 8.21 24.48
C LEU A 130 2.00 7.86 24.05
N GLY A 131 2.60 8.65 23.14
CA GLY A 131 3.92 8.41 22.60
C GLY A 131 3.97 7.43 21.42
N ASN A 132 2.83 7.03 20.85
CA ASN A 132 2.79 6.18 19.68
C ASN A 132 2.99 7.02 18.42
N GLN A 133 3.78 6.50 17.50
CA GLN A 133 3.88 7.09 16.16
C GLN A 133 2.62 6.80 15.35
N LEU A 134 2.06 7.86 14.79
CA LEU A 134 0.95 7.81 13.83
C LEU A 134 1.45 8.16 12.44
N TYR A 135 0.78 7.62 11.42
CA TYR A 135 1.03 8.02 10.03
C TYR A 135 0.47 9.41 9.74
N GLN A 136 1.16 10.14 8.87
CA GLN A 136 0.77 11.49 8.48
C GLN A 136 -0.60 11.49 7.81
N ARG A 137 -1.44 12.49 8.14
CA ARG A 137 -2.78 12.62 7.56
C ARG A 137 -2.77 13.33 6.22
N GLY A 138 -3.73 12.97 5.37
CA GLY A 138 -3.97 13.64 4.09
C GLY A 138 -2.85 13.47 3.06
N THR A 139 -1.91 12.55 3.28
CA THR A 139 -0.85 12.28 2.32
C THR A 139 -1.39 11.56 1.08
N THR A 140 -0.60 11.54 0.01
CA THR A 140 -0.90 10.72 -1.17
C THR A 140 -1.11 9.25 -0.81
N ASN A 141 -1.83 8.53 -1.63
CA ASN A 141 -2.22 7.13 -1.39
C ASN A 141 -1.84 6.23 -2.57
N VAL A 142 -1.85 4.91 -2.35
CA VAL A 142 -1.59 3.90 -3.38
C VAL A 142 -2.79 2.98 -3.49
N TRP A 143 -3.82 3.46 -4.18
CA TRP A 143 -5.06 2.71 -4.38
C TRP A 143 -5.04 1.80 -5.60
N SER A 144 -4.11 2.01 -6.52
CA SER A 144 -3.95 1.22 -7.74
C SER A 144 -3.01 0.02 -7.55
N ILE A 145 -2.75 -0.71 -8.65
CA ILE A 145 -1.99 -1.96 -8.61
C ILE A 145 -0.49 -1.66 -8.57
N ILE A 146 0.17 -2.26 -7.60
CA ILE A 146 1.62 -2.17 -7.37
C ILE A 146 2.34 -3.15 -8.30
N SER A 147 3.53 -2.80 -8.79
CA SER A 147 4.43 -3.71 -9.51
C SER A 147 5.68 -4.02 -8.69
N THR A 148 6.22 -5.22 -8.87
CA THR A 148 7.42 -5.69 -8.18
C THR A 148 8.46 -6.18 -9.17
N ASP A 149 9.73 -5.87 -8.92
CA ASP A 149 10.89 -6.33 -9.68
C ASP A 149 11.81 -7.12 -8.75
N PRO A 150 11.77 -8.46 -8.79
CA PRO A 150 12.64 -9.29 -7.95
C PRO A 150 14.13 -9.21 -8.31
N GLU A 151 14.48 -8.89 -9.55
CA GLU A 151 15.87 -8.81 -9.99
C GLU A 151 16.56 -7.56 -9.44
N LEU A 152 15.85 -6.43 -9.44
CA LEU A 152 16.33 -5.18 -8.87
C LEU A 152 15.98 -5.00 -7.39
N ASN A 153 15.20 -5.90 -6.81
CA ASN A 153 14.65 -5.79 -5.45
C ASN A 153 13.89 -4.48 -5.24
N LEU A 154 13.02 -4.13 -6.19
CA LEU A 154 12.26 -2.89 -6.19
C LEU A 154 10.75 -3.14 -6.21
N VAL A 155 10.04 -2.19 -5.62
CA VAL A 155 8.57 -2.07 -5.67
C VAL A 155 8.23 -0.72 -6.27
N TYR A 156 7.32 -0.70 -7.25
CA TYR A 156 6.88 0.52 -7.92
C TYR A 156 5.44 0.84 -7.56
N LEU A 157 5.28 1.98 -6.94
CA LEU A 157 4.01 2.47 -6.41
C LEU A 157 3.44 3.55 -7.32
N PRO A 158 2.26 3.33 -7.93
CA PRO A 158 1.54 4.39 -8.61
C PRO A 158 0.75 5.17 -7.56
N THR A 159 1.15 6.41 -7.29
CA THR A 159 0.52 7.22 -6.24
C THR A 159 -0.63 8.06 -6.78
N GLY A 160 -1.62 8.24 -5.95
CA GLY A 160 -2.72 9.17 -6.17
C GLY A 160 -2.35 10.60 -5.78
N ASN A 161 -3.37 11.44 -5.66
CA ASN A 161 -3.19 12.82 -5.27
C ASN A 161 -3.13 12.97 -3.73
N THR A 162 -2.70 14.12 -3.26
CA THR A 162 -2.71 14.51 -1.84
C THR A 162 -4.03 15.21 -1.52
N ALA A 163 -4.64 14.87 -0.39
CA ALA A 163 -5.91 15.51 0.05
C ALA A 163 -5.69 17.00 0.40
N ALA A 164 -6.63 17.86 0.03
CA ALA A 164 -7.81 17.63 -0.79
C ALA A 164 -7.46 17.84 -2.27
N ASP A 165 -7.93 16.95 -3.16
CA ASP A 165 -7.47 16.82 -4.54
C ASP A 165 -7.56 18.09 -5.39
N ASN A 166 -8.65 18.83 -5.27
CA ASN A 166 -8.93 19.96 -6.14
C ASN A 166 -8.52 21.32 -5.55
N TYR A 167 -7.80 21.33 -4.40
CA TYR A 167 -7.31 22.55 -3.78
C TYR A 167 -5.94 22.40 -3.16
N GLY A 168 -4.91 22.92 -3.84
CA GLY A 168 -3.52 22.80 -3.42
C GLY A 168 -3.06 23.75 -2.31
N GLY A 169 -3.88 24.72 -1.88
CA GLY A 169 -3.46 25.76 -0.93
C GLY A 169 -3.11 25.28 0.49
N HIS A 170 -3.49 24.06 0.85
CA HIS A 170 -3.18 23.46 2.16
C HIS A 170 -1.97 22.52 2.17
N ARG A 171 -1.39 22.22 1.00
CA ARG A 171 -0.44 21.11 0.86
C ARG A 171 0.92 21.40 1.47
N ASN A 172 1.43 22.63 1.41
CA ASN A 172 2.72 23.03 2.02
C ASN A 172 3.85 22.03 1.75
N GLY A 173 3.92 21.48 0.52
CA GLY A 173 4.91 20.49 0.11
C GLY A 173 4.53 19.03 0.38
N SER A 174 3.38 18.74 1.01
CA SER A 174 2.91 17.37 1.25
C SER A 174 2.60 16.59 -0.04
N ASP A 175 2.55 17.27 -1.18
CA ASP A 175 2.40 16.71 -2.52
C ASP A 175 3.71 16.26 -3.17
N TYR A 176 4.80 16.16 -2.41
CA TYR A 176 6.11 15.75 -2.92
C TYR A 176 6.12 14.39 -3.62
N TYR A 177 5.33 13.41 -3.13
CA TYR A 177 5.18 12.09 -3.73
C TYR A 177 3.81 11.89 -4.41
N SER A 178 3.01 12.95 -4.53
CA SER A 178 1.70 12.90 -5.14
C SER A 178 1.78 12.72 -6.65
N SER A 179 0.79 12.04 -7.25
CA SER A 179 0.67 11.83 -8.70
C SER A 179 1.98 11.37 -9.35
N SER A 180 2.59 10.34 -8.76
CA SER A 180 3.95 9.90 -9.05
C SER A 180 4.03 8.39 -9.28
N VAL A 181 5.13 7.96 -9.91
CA VAL A 181 5.65 6.61 -9.74
C VAL A 181 6.79 6.67 -8.74
N VAL A 182 6.65 5.95 -7.62
CA VAL A 182 7.66 5.89 -6.55
C VAL A 182 8.26 4.49 -6.52
N ALA A 183 9.59 4.39 -6.59
CA ALA A 183 10.31 3.13 -6.44
C ALA A 183 10.86 3.02 -5.02
N LEU A 184 10.49 1.94 -4.33
CA LEU A 184 11.02 1.59 -3.02
C LEU A 184 11.94 0.38 -3.11
N ASN A 185 12.94 0.33 -2.25
CA ASN A 185 13.66 -0.91 -1.97
C ASN A 185 12.69 -1.91 -1.31
N ALA A 186 12.49 -3.08 -1.91
CA ALA A 186 11.51 -4.04 -1.45
C ALA A 186 11.80 -4.63 -0.06
N SER A 187 13.08 -4.67 0.34
CA SER A 187 13.49 -5.23 1.64
C SER A 187 13.38 -4.22 2.78
N THR A 188 13.47 -2.89 2.50
CA THR A 188 13.57 -1.86 3.55
C THR A 188 12.42 -0.85 3.53
N GLY A 189 11.70 -0.72 2.41
CA GLY A 189 10.69 0.31 2.20
C GLY A 189 11.28 1.72 1.94
N GLU A 190 12.59 1.85 1.84
CA GLU A 190 13.25 3.12 1.56
C GLU A 190 13.05 3.57 0.12
N VAL A 191 12.82 4.87 -0.09
CA VAL A 191 12.68 5.45 -1.43
C VAL A 191 14.00 5.41 -2.16
N VAL A 192 14.01 4.77 -3.34
CA VAL A 192 15.17 4.75 -4.24
C VAL A 192 15.10 5.92 -5.22
N TRP A 193 13.93 6.16 -5.80
CA TRP A 193 13.62 7.29 -6.65
C TRP A 193 12.11 7.51 -6.77
N HIS A 194 11.70 8.66 -7.22
CA HIS A 194 10.34 8.91 -7.69
C HIS A 194 10.35 9.78 -8.95
N PHE A 195 9.29 9.65 -9.72
CA PHE A 195 9.02 10.50 -10.87
C PHE A 195 7.60 11.03 -10.77
N GLN A 196 7.46 12.33 -10.55
CA GLN A 196 6.18 12.99 -10.45
C GLN A 196 5.65 13.31 -11.85
N THR A 197 4.46 12.79 -12.17
CA THR A 197 3.83 12.97 -13.48
C THR A 197 3.14 14.33 -13.60
N VAL A 198 2.60 14.85 -12.50
CA VAL A 198 1.97 16.17 -12.42
C VAL A 198 2.45 16.87 -11.15
N HIS A 199 3.16 18.00 -11.32
CA HIS A 199 3.61 18.83 -10.20
C HIS A 199 2.45 19.69 -9.70
N HIS A 200 2.22 19.70 -8.37
CA HIS A 200 1.13 20.43 -7.71
C HIS A 200 -0.23 20.18 -8.36
N ASP A 201 -0.60 18.91 -8.39
CA ASP A 201 -1.83 18.44 -9.04
C ASP A 201 -3.08 18.95 -8.33
N ILE A 202 -3.88 19.75 -9.01
CA ILE A 202 -5.17 20.29 -8.56
C ILE A 202 -6.35 19.82 -9.43
N TRP A 203 -6.10 18.77 -10.25
CA TRP A 203 -7.06 18.20 -11.21
C TRP A 203 -7.40 16.75 -10.92
N ASP A 204 -6.80 16.17 -9.87
CA ASP A 204 -6.97 14.76 -9.54
C ASP A 204 -6.43 13.82 -10.64
N TYR A 205 -5.21 14.11 -11.10
CA TYR A 205 -4.50 13.32 -12.12
C TYR A 205 -3.63 12.23 -11.48
N ASP A 206 -4.25 11.41 -10.64
CA ASP A 206 -3.66 10.21 -10.09
C ASP A 206 -2.88 9.40 -11.12
N VAL A 207 -1.93 8.58 -10.69
CA VAL A 207 -1.36 7.52 -11.52
C VAL A 207 -2.22 6.25 -11.38
N PRO A 208 -3.26 6.05 -12.22
CA PRO A 208 -4.24 4.99 -12.02
C PRO A 208 -3.78 3.64 -12.59
N SER A 209 -2.71 3.66 -13.38
CA SER A 209 -2.23 2.48 -14.10
C SER A 209 -1.11 1.77 -13.35
N GLN A 210 -1.13 0.44 -13.40
CA GLN A 210 -0.03 -0.37 -12.91
C GLN A 210 1.26 -0.01 -13.66
N PRO A 211 2.38 0.31 -12.98
CA PRO A 211 3.68 0.47 -13.62
C PRO A 211 4.08 -0.79 -14.38
N THR A 212 4.47 -0.63 -15.63
CA THR A 212 4.80 -1.75 -16.52
C THR A 212 6.27 -1.73 -16.90
N PHE A 213 6.94 -2.87 -16.79
CA PHE A 213 8.33 -3.03 -17.20
C PHE A 213 8.44 -3.24 -18.71
N TYR A 214 9.46 -2.68 -19.28
CA TYR A 214 9.76 -2.85 -20.69
C TYR A 214 11.28 -2.84 -20.95
N ASP A 215 11.78 -3.91 -21.55
CA ASP A 215 13.18 -4.00 -21.94
C ASP A 215 13.42 -3.22 -23.24
N ILE A 216 14.19 -2.15 -23.14
CA ILE A 216 14.60 -1.37 -24.31
C ILE A 216 15.97 -1.87 -24.78
N LYS A 217 16.00 -2.48 -25.96
CA LYS A 217 17.28 -2.69 -26.69
C LYS A 217 17.67 -1.36 -27.34
N LYS A 218 18.68 -0.71 -26.80
CA LYS A 218 19.30 0.43 -27.43
C LYS A 218 20.28 -0.11 -28.48
N ASP A 219 19.97 0.08 -29.76
CA ASP A 219 20.96 -0.14 -30.82
C ASP A 219 22.13 0.78 -30.53
N GLY A 220 23.29 0.17 -30.22
CA GLY A 220 24.50 0.79 -29.71
C GLY A 220 25.23 1.65 -30.68
#